data_fc8754b9394f3524c12a457de92625e9
#
_entry.id   fc8754b9394f3524c12a457de92625e9
#
_cell.length_a   1.000
_cell.length_b   1.000
_cell.length_c   1.000
_cell.angle_alpha   90.00
_cell.angle_beta   90.00
_cell.angle_gamma   90.00
#
_symmetry.space_group_name_H-M   'P 1'
#
loop_
_entity.id
_entity.type
_entity.pdbx_description
1 polymer ?
#
loop_
_entity_poly.entity_id
_entity_poly.type
_entity_poly.pdbx_seq_one_letter_code
_entity_poly.pdbx_strand_id
1 'polypeptide(L)'
;MSFIPISLDEYVKIHLKSNPNEKEKSFMSRLETALDAFNAGIKCECGNDIWVVGSASAGYHCFTCITGKSHPAGDYEIDSAINKVDKKGRRHIDEMDPTKIAGFFDDDGYEITHDQIKMPLLCLSCRKNYEPGPEDDILCNLNRIDQKDKDDFICHAYEKI
;
A
#
# COMPACT_ATOMS: atom_id res chain seq x y z
N MET A 1 -5.61 13.93 18.86
CA MET A 1 -5.96 12.50 18.93
C MET A 1 -6.16 12.02 17.51
N SER A 2 -5.68 10.84 17.16
CA SER A 2 -5.68 10.28 15.80
C SER A 2 -6.59 9.05 15.74
N PHE A 3 -6.92 8.62 14.53
CA PHE A 3 -7.55 7.32 14.29
C PHE A 3 -6.66 6.17 14.79
N ILE A 4 -7.30 5.04 15.10
CA ILE A 4 -6.63 3.76 15.33
C ILE A 4 -6.54 3.06 13.98
N PRO A 5 -5.32 2.77 13.47
CA PRO A 5 -5.15 2.02 12.21
C PRO A 5 -5.71 0.60 12.36
N ILE A 6 -6.40 0.13 11.32
CA ILE A 6 -6.92 -1.24 11.27
C ILE A 6 -6.91 -1.76 9.83
N SER A 7 -6.63 -3.05 9.65
CA SER A 7 -6.74 -3.68 8.33
C SER A 7 -8.21 -3.86 7.91
N LEU A 8 -8.46 -3.93 6.59
CA LEU A 8 -9.80 -4.19 6.04
C LEU A 8 -10.44 -5.43 6.66
N ASP A 9 -9.71 -6.55 6.68
CA ASP A 9 -10.22 -7.83 7.19
C ASP A 9 -10.56 -7.80 8.68
N GLU A 10 -9.74 -7.13 9.48
CA GLU A 10 -9.97 -6.99 10.92
C GLU A 10 -11.17 -6.09 11.19
N TYR A 11 -11.29 -4.98 10.46
CA TYR A 11 -12.43 -4.10 10.63
C TYR A 11 -13.75 -4.78 10.24
N VAL A 12 -13.77 -5.53 9.14
CA VAL A 12 -14.96 -6.33 8.74
C VAL A 12 -15.36 -7.30 9.85
N LYS A 13 -14.41 -8.01 10.46
CA LYS A 13 -14.70 -8.93 11.60
C LYS A 13 -15.30 -8.19 12.80
N ILE A 14 -14.79 -7.00 13.12
CA ILE A 14 -15.33 -6.19 14.23
C ILE A 14 -16.73 -5.69 13.89
N HIS A 15 -16.94 -5.19 12.69
CA HIS A 15 -18.22 -4.67 12.23
C HIS A 15 -19.32 -5.74 12.27
N LEU A 16 -19.04 -6.93 11.75
CA LEU A 16 -20.00 -8.05 11.72
C LEU A 16 -20.38 -8.57 13.10
N LYS A 17 -19.50 -8.47 14.10
CA LYS A 17 -19.88 -8.80 15.50
C LYS A 17 -21.00 -7.91 16.01
N SER A 18 -21.01 -6.64 15.63
CA SER A 18 -22.05 -5.67 16.00
C SER A 18 -23.24 -5.69 15.05
N ASN A 19 -23.08 -6.22 13.83
CA ASN A 19 -24.07 -6.25 12.76
C ASN A 19 -24.23 -7.69 12.19
N PRO A 20 -24.73 -8.66 12.97
CA PRO A 20 -24.71 -10.08 12.60
C PRO A 20 -25.61 -10.42 11.39
N ASN A 21 -26.53 -9.56 11.03
CA ASN A 21 -27.42 -9.74 9.87
C ASN A 21 -26.81 -9.23 8.56
N GLU A 22 -25.66 -8.58 8.61
CA GLU A 22 -24.99 -8.05 7.42
C GLU A 22 -24.13 -9.14 6.76
N LYS A 23 -24.13 -9.15 5.42
CA LYS A 23 -23.32 -10.11 4.65
C LYS A 23 -21.88 -9.58 4.54
N GLU A 24 -20.92 -10.39 4.98
CA GLU A 24 -19.48 -10.08 4.93
C GLU A 24 -19.03 -9.55 3.58
N LYS A 25 -19.32 -10.28 2.49
CA LYS A 25 -18.93 -9.88 1.12
C LYS A 25 -19.51 -8.52 0.71
N SER A 26 -20.74 -8.22 1.14
CA SER A 26 -21.39 -6.95 0.81
C SER A 26 -20.74 -5.80 1.55
N PHE A 27 -20.41 -5.97 2.83
CA PHE A 27 -19.74 -4.93 3.61
C PHE A 27 -18.29 -4.72 3.14
N MET A 28 -17.55 -5.80 2.90
CA MET A 28 -16.20 -5.74 2.35
C MET A 28 -16.17 -4.95 1.05
N SER A 29 -17.07 -5.26 0.11
CA SER A 29 -17.15 -4.55 -1.18
C SER A 29 -17.41 -3.05 -1.02
N ARG A 30 -18.26 -2.64 -0.06
CA ARG A 30 -18.50 -1.20 0.19
C ARG A 30 -17.28 -0.53 0.81
N LEU A 31 -16.58 -1.22 1.71
CA LEU A 31 -15.38 -0.71 2.34
C LEU A 31 -14.23 -0.53 1.33
N GLU A 32 -14.06 -1.52 0.43
CA GLU A 32 -13.11 -1.43 -0.69
C GLU A 32 -13.46 -0.28 -1.64
N THR A 33 -14.75 -0.12 -1.98
CA THR A 33 -15.21 0.97 -2.84
C THR A 33 -14.96 2.34 -2.20
N ALA A 34 -15.14 2.46 -0.87
CA ALA A 34 -14.84 3.70 -0.14
C ALA A 34 -13.33 3.99 -0.11
N LEU A 35 -12.51 2.95 0.03
CA LEU A 35 -11.06 3.09 -0.03
C LEU A 35 -10.58 3.48 -1.43
N ASP A 36 -11.17 2.89 -2.48
CA ASP A 36 -10.87 3.29 -3.86
C ASP A 36 -11.25 4.74 -4.14
N ALA A 37 -12.39 5.20 -3.61
CA ALA A 37 -12.81 6.60 -3.71
C ALA A 37 -11.84 7.55 -2.97
N PHE A 38 -11.35 7.16 -1.78
CA PHE A 38 -10.33 7.89 -1.04
C PHE A 38 -9.03 8.01 -1.84
N ASN A 39 -8.54 6.89 -2.39
CA ASN A 39 -7.32 6.83 -3.20
C ASN A 39 -7.45 7.62 -4.52
N ALA A 40 -8.66 7.71 -5.07
CA ALA A 40 -8.97 8.55 -6.23
C ALA A 40 -9.08 10.05 -5.89
N GLY A 41 -8.87 10.44 -4.62
CA GLY A 41 -8.90 11.83 -4.17
C GLY A 41 -10.32 12.40 -4.03
N ILE A 42 -11.36 11.56 -3.94
CA ILE A 42 -12.73 12.00 -3.68
C ILE A 42 -12.79 12.65 -2.30
N LYS A 43 -13.36 13.84 -2.24
CA LYS A 43 -13.49 14.63 -1.02
C LYS A 43 -14.93 14.68 -0.51
N CYS A 44 -15.07 14.89 0.77
CA CYS A 44 -16.33 15.31 1.38
C CYS A 44 -16.78 16.67 0.81
N GLU A 45 -18.08 16.95 0.79
CA GLU A 45 -18.63 18.26 0.37
C GLU A 45 -18.01 19.45 1.11
N CYS A 46 -17.51 19.25 2.34
CA CYS A 46 -16.81 20.28 3.10
C CYS A 46 -15.32 20.46 2.72
N GLY A 47 -14.80 19.70 1.73
CA GLY A 47 -13.43 19.77 1.22
C GLY A 47 -12.41 18.88 1.94
N ASN A 48 -12.78 18.29 3.08
CA ASN A 48 -11.90 17.35 3.80
C ASN A 48 -11.84 15.97 3.14
N ASP A 49 -10.80 15.19 3.47
CA ASP A 49 -10.73 13.79 3.07
C ASP A 49 -11.91 12.99 3.61
N ILE A 50 -12.42 12.05 2.82
CA ILE A 50 -13.48 11.16 3.30
C ILE A 50 -12.93 10.22 4.36
N TRP A 51 -13.77 9.83 5.32
CA TRP A 51 -13.45 8.79 6.30
C TRP A 51 -13.88 7.43 5.74
N VAL A 52 -12.93 6.58 5.34
CA VAL A 52 -13.19 5.32 4.61
C VAL A 52 -14.15 4.42 5.37
N VAL A 53 -13.86 4.18 6.66
CA VAL A 53 -14.69 3.34 7.52
C VAL A 53 -16.14 3.84 7.59
N GLY A 54 -16.33 5.14 7.81
CA GLY A 54 -17.67 5.74 7.88
C GLY A 54 -18.36 5.78 6.52
N SER A 55 -17.60 6.03 5.46
CA SER A 55 -18.13 6.12 4.09
C SER A 55 -18.69 4.80 3.56
N ALA A 56 -18.22 3.65 4.06
CA ALA A 56 -18.78 2.35 3.72
C ALA A 56 -20.27 2.19 4.10
N SER A 57 -20.78 3.05 5.00
CA SER A 57 -22.17 3.00 5.49
C SER A 57 -22.95 4.30 5.28
N ALA A 58 -22.28 5.46 5.27
CA ALA A 58 -22.92 6.77 5.30
C ALA A 58 -22.71 7.62 4.04
N GLY A 59 -22.03 7.08 3.00
CA GLY A 59 -21.63 7.84 1.82
C GLY A 59 -20.30 8.58 2.00
N TYR A 60 -19.79 9.18 0.94
CA TYR A 60 -18.44 9.76 0.87
C TYR A 60 -18.32 11.07 1.65
N HIS A 61 -18.32 10.96 2.98
CA HIS A 61 -18.20 12.09 3.90
C HIS A 61 -16.99 11.95 4.83
N CYS A 62 -16.47 13.06 5.33
CA CYS A 62 -15.41 13.06 6.31
C CYS A 62 -15.93 12.68 7.71
N PHE A 63 -15.00 12.36 8.60
CA PHE A 63 -15.29 11.96 9.98
C PHE A 63 -16.23 12.95 10.70
N THR A 64 -15.93 14.24 10.59
CA THR A 64 -16.73 15.29 11.24
C THR A 64 -18.14 15.37 10.68
N CYS A 65 -18.31 15.26 9.37
CA CYS A 65 -19.65 15.31 8.74
C CYS A 65 -20.50 14.08 9.09
N ILE A 66 -19.89 12.91 9.27
CA ILE A 66 -20.61 11.69 9.65
C ILE A 66 -20.95 11.69 11.14
N THR A 67 -19.99 12.06 12.00
CA THR A 67 -20.12 11.86 13.46
C THR A 67 -20.52 13.11 14.23
N GLY A 68 -20.32 14.29 13.65
CA GLY A 68 -20.45 15.57 14.35
C GLY A 68 -19.30 15.90 15.32
N LYS A 69 -18.32 15.00 15.48
CA LYS A 69 -17.15 15.19 16.34
C LYS A 69 -16.06 15.97 15.60
N SER A 70 -15.31 16.81 16.30
CA SER A 70 -14.21 17.57 15.72
C SER A 70 -12.98 16.74 15.37
N HIS A 71 -12.77 15.61 16.06
CA HIS A 71 -11.61 14.71 15.87
C HIS A 71 -11.94 13.29 16.37
N PRO A 72 -11.28 12.27 15.84
CA PRO A 72 -11.44 10.88 16.29
C PRO A 72 -10.85 10.70 17.71
N ALA A 73 -11.49 9.86 18.50
CA ALA A 73 -11.09 9.54 19.87
C ALA A 73 -11.26 8.04 20.10
N GLY A 74 -10.40 7.24 19.46
CA GLY A 74 -10.48 5.77 19.47
C GLY A 74 -11.33 5.19 18.34
N ASP A 75 -11.72 6.04 17.38
CA ASP A 75 -12.38 5.59 16.16
C ASP A 75 -11.36 4.96 15.20
N TYR A 76 -11.76 3.93 14.44
CA TYR A 76 -10.90 3.26 13.47
C TYR A 76 -10.86 3.97 12.12
N GLU A 77 -9.73 3.87 11.46
CA GLU A 77 -9.60 4.13 10.03
C GLU A 77 -8.74 3.05 9.39
N ILE A 78 -8.97 2.77 8.12
CA ILE A 78 -8.19 1.79 7.38
C ILE A 78 -6.73 2.22 7.33
N ASP A 79 -5.84 1.33 7.68
CA ASP A 79 -4.39 1.57 7.79
C ASP A 79 -3.79 2.15 6.51
N SER A 80 -4.22 1.68 5.33
CA SER A 80 -3.81 2.22 4.05
C SER A 80 -4.29 3.65 3.79
N ALA A 81 -5.41 4.07 4.35
CA ALA A 81 -5.88 5.45 4.27
C ALA A 81 -5.11 6.38 5.22
N ILE A 82 -4.69 5.88 6.40
CA ILE A 82 -3.88 6.65 7.35
C ILE A 82 -2.44 6.79 6.87
N ASN A 83 -1.85 5.67 6.45
CA ASN A 83 -0.43 5.59 6.11
C ASN A 83 -0.17 5.87 4.62
N LYS A 84 -1.24 6.14 3.85
CA LYS A 84 -1.22 6.31 2.40
C LYS A 84 -0.40 5.21 1.69
N VAL A 85 -0.59 3.99 2.16
CA VAL A 85 -0.03 2.79 1.53
C VAL A 85 -1.05 2.22 0.55
N ASP A 86 -0.57 1.63 -0.54
CA ASP A 86 -1.44 0.97 -1.53
C ASP A 86 -2.10 -0.33 -0.98
N LYS A 87 -2.95 -0.96 -1.79
CA LYS A 87 -3.62 -2.24 -1.43
C LYS A 87 -2.65 -3.38 -1.07
N LYS A 88 -1.35 -3.23 -1.39
CA LYS A 88 -0.28 -4.19 -1.07
C LYS A 88 0.55 -3.75 0.14
N GLY A 89 0.19 -2.65 0.80
CA GLY A 89 0.90 -2.11 1.95
C GLY A 89 2.20 -1.35 1.59
N ARG A 90 2.37 -0.93 0.32
CA ARG A 90 3.55 -0.19 -0.14
C ARG A 90 3.40 1.30 0.11
N ARG A 91 4.46 1.94 0.57
CA ARG A 91 4.50 3.40 0.82
C ARG A 91 4.75 4.15 -0.48
N HIS A 92 4.13 5.32 -0.63
CA HIS A 92 4.39 6.24 -1.73
C HIS A 92 5.53 7.18 -1.36
N ILE A 93 6.38 7.54 -2.35
CA ILE A 93 7.56 8.39 -2.16
C ILE A 93 7.22 9.77 -1.59
N ASP A 94 6.08 10.36 -1.99
CA ASP A 94 5.63 11.67 -1.52
C ASP A 94 5.28 11.71 -0.03
N GLU A 95 5.07 10.53 0.59
CA GLU A 95 4.74 10.40 2.01
C GLU A 95 5.97 10.17 2.89
N MET A 96 7.15 10.07 2.27
CA MET A 96 8.40 9.85 2.98
C MET A 96 9.07 11.18 3.34
N ASP A 97 9.81 11.18 4.44
CA ASP A 97 10.72 12.27 4.76
C ASP A 97 11.79 12.37 3.64
N PRO A 98 11.87 13.49 2.91
CA PRO A 98 12.81 13.65 1.80
C PRO A 98 14.26 13.36 2.17
N THR A 99 14.63 13.51 3.46
CA THR A 99 15.98 13.26 3.96
C THR A 99 16.26 11.78 4.24
N LYS A 100 15.24 10.94 4.18
CA LYS A 100 15.29 9.49 4.53
C LYS A 100 14.82 8.58 3.41
N ILE A 101 14.59 9.12 2.22
CA ILE A 101 14.18 8.31 1.07
C ILE A 101 15.33 7.38 0.71
N ALA A 102 15.11 6.09 0.84
CA ALA A 102 16.02 5.02 0.45
C ALA A 102 15.22 3.82 -0.05
N GLY A 103 15.71 3.11 -1.07
CA GLY A 103 15.05 1.94 -1.63
C GLY A 103 14.73 2.10 -3.11
N PHE A 104 13.91 1.20 -3.62
CA PHE A 104 13.47 1.17 -5.00
C PHE A 104 11.98 1.53 -5.06
N PHE A 105 11.59 2.26 -6.12
CA PHE A 105 10.22 2.72 -6.34
C PHE A 105 9.80 2.34 -7.77
N ASP A 106 8.51 2.05 -7.95
CA ASP A 106 7.95 1.85 -9.29
C ASP A 106 7.64 3.19 -9.97
N ASP A 107 7.18 3.14 -11.24
CA ASP A 107 6.87 4.33 -12.03
C ASP A 107 5.72 5.17 -11.44
N ASP A 108 4.89 4.57 -10.58
CA ASP A 108 3.82 5.23 -9.86
C ASP A 108 4.28 5.81 -8.50
N GLY A 109 5.57 5.66 -8.14
CA GLY A 109 6.16 6.19 -6.92
C GLY A 109 5.96 5.31 -5.67
N TYR A 110 5.50 4.08 -5.81
CA TYR A 110 5.36 3.15 -4.69
C TYR A 110 6.63 2.35 -4.41
N GLU A 111 6.97 2.18 -3.13
CA GLU A 111 8.14 1.42 -2.70
C GLU A 111 8.06 -0.04 -3.16
N ILE A 112 9.15 -0.52 -3.76
CA ILE A 112 9.33 -1.93 -4.14
C ILE A 112 10.13 -2.60 -3.03
N THR A 113 9.51 -3.53 -2.32
CA THR A 113 10.14 -4.27 -1.22
C THR A 113 10.94 -5.46 -1.75
N HIS A 114 11.92 -5.93 -0.97
CA HIS A 114 12.83 -7.02 -1.37
C HIS A 114 12.11 -8.33 -1.76
N ASP A 115 10.98 -8.62 -1.13
CA ASP A 115 10.15 -9.79 -1.43
C ASP A 115 9.44 -9.73 -2.80
N GLN A 116 9.32 -8.51 -3.35
CA GLN A 116 8.75 -8.29 -4.69
C GLN A 116 9.80 -8.40 -5.81
N ILE A 117 11.08 -8.40 -5.46
CA ILE A 117 12.18 -8.55 -6.42
C ILE A 117 12.51 -10.03 -6.59
N LYS A 118 11.89 -10.66 -7.57
CA LYS A 118 12.16 -12.08 -7.87
C LYS A 118 13.61 -12.30 -8.27
N MET A 119 14.24 -13.34 -7.74
CA MET A 119 15.58 -13.77 -8.12
C MET A 119 15.52 -14.63 -9.39
N PRO A 120 15.98 -14.16 -10.56
CA PRO A 120 16.04 -14.97 -11.77
C PRO A 120 17.04 -16.13 -11.64
N LEU A 121 16.78 -17.24 -12.32
CA LEU A 121 17.66 -18.41 -12.29
C LEU A 121 19.10 -18.08 -12.73
N LEU A 122 19.25 -17.17 -13.69
CA LEU A 122 20.57 -16.70 -14.14
C LEU A 122 21.39 -16.10 -12.98
N CYS A 123 20.75 -15.40 -12.05
CA CYS A 123 21.44 -14.80 -10.91
C CYS A 123 21.95 -15.83 -9.90
N LEU A 124 21.38 -17.04 -9.85
CA LEU A 124 21.84 -18.11 -8.96
C LEU A 124 23.22 -18.67 -9.37
N SER A 125 23.68 -18.41 -10.58
CA SER A 125 25.01 -18.80 -11.08
C SER A 125 25.90 -17.60 -11.40
N CYS A 126 25.57 -16.43 -10.89
CA CYS A 126 26.28 -15.19 -11.15
C CYS A 126 27.21 -14.82 -9.98
N ARG A 127 28.49 -14.59 -10.24
CA ARG A 127 29.48 -14.17 -9.23
C ARG A 127 29.04 -12.91 -8.46
N LYS A 128 28.49 -11.91 -9.18
CA LYS A 128 28.05 -10.65 -8.58
C LYS A 128 26.88 -10.82 -7.59
N ASN A 129 26.17 -11.93 -7.65
CA ASN A 129 25.12 -12.21 -6.66
C ASN A 129 25.69 -12.71 -5.31
N TYR A 130 26.88 -13.29 -5.31
CA TYR A 130 27.53 -13.83 -4.10
C TYR A 130 28.63 -12.91 -3.55
N GLU A 131 29.28 -12.18 -4.44
CA GLU A 131 30.36 -11.25 -4.13
C GLU A 131 30.09 -9.90 -4.82
N PRO A 132 29.03 -9.17 -4.42
CA PRO A 132 28.67 -7.92 -5.05
C PRO A 132 29.73 -6.84 -4.80
N GLY A 133 30.09 -6.11 -5.85
CA GLY A 133 30.81 -4.85 -5.72
C GLY A 133 29.91 -3.73 -5.14
N PRO A 134 30.46 -2.55 -4.81
CA PRO A 134 29.73 -1.48 -4.15
C PRO A 134 28.45 -1.00 -4.88
N GLU A 135 28.41 -1.13 -6.20
CA GLU A 135 27.27 -0.71 -7.03
C GLU A 135 26.48 -1.90 -7.59
N ASP A 136 27.04 -3.13 -7.53
CA ASP A 136 26.44 -4.30 -8.15
C ASP A 136 25.08 -4.66 -7.55
N ASP A 137 24.89 -4.46 -6.25
CA ASP A 137 23.62 -4.78 -5.60
C ASP A 137 22.48 -3.90 -6.12
N ILE A 138 22.74 -2.59 -6.25
CA ILE A 138 21.76 -1.63 -6.80
C ILE A 138 21.45 -1.95 -8.25
N LEU A 139 22.48 -2.12 -9.10
CA LEU A 139 22.31 -2.37 -10.53
C LEU A 139 21.64 -3.71 -10.81
N CYS A 140 21.98 -4.75 -10.03
CA CYS A 140 21.34 -6.06 -10.14
C CYS A 140 19.85 -6.00 -9.76
N ASN A 141 19.50 -5.27 -8.70
CA ASN A 141 18.10 -5.12 -8.28
C ASN A 141 17.30 -4.28 -9.27
N LEU A 142 17.83 -3.19 -9.80
CA LEU A 142 17.19 -2.40 -10.86
C LEU A 142 16.92 -3.27 -12.11
N ASN A 143 17.89 -4.02 -12.57
CA ASN A 143 17.72 -4.90 -13.73
C ASN A 143 16.66 -6.00 -13.50
N ARG A 144 16.54 -6.53 -12.27
CA ARG A 144 15.49 -7.48 -11.88
C ARG A 144 14.10 -6.83 -11.85
N ILE A 145 14.01 -5.60 -11.36
CA ILE A 145 12.76 -4.82 -11.32
C ILE A 145 12.27 -4.52 -12.73
N ASP A 146 13.15 -4.03 -13.60
CA ASP A 146 12.81 -3.69 -15.00
C ASP A 146 12.35 -4.89 -15.83
N GLN A 147 12.70 -6.10 -15.40
CA GLN A 147 12.37 -7.33 -16.10
C GLN A 147 11.45 -8.26 -15.29
N LYS A 148 10.81 -7.77 -14.23
CA LYS A 148 9.98 -8.58 -13.30
C LYS A 148 8.84 -9.35 -13.97
N ASP A 149 8.33 -8.82 -15.10
CA ASP A 149 7.19 -9.37 -15.84
C ASP A 149 7.59 -10.02 -17.16
N LYS A 150 8.92 -10.19 -17.40
CA LYS A 150 9.44 -10.87 -18.59
C LYS A 150 9.69 -12.35 -18.31
N ASP A 151 9.34 -13.21 -19.27
CA ASP A 151 9.60 -14.65 -19.17
C ASP A 151 11.10 -14.97 -19.27
N ASP A 152 11.84 -14.23 -20.10
CA ASP A 152 13.27 -14.37 -20.30
C ASP A 152 14.03 -13.20 -19.66
N PHE A 153 14.76 -13.48 -18.59
CA PHE A 153 15.62 -12.51 -17.93
C PHE A 153 16.98 -12.41 -18.64
N ILE A 154 17.35 -11.21 -19.05
CA ILE A 154 18.63 -10.90 -19.73
C ILE A 154 19.50 -10.04 -18.81
N CYS A 155 20.75 -10.45 -18.61
CA CYS A 155 21.74 -9.68 -17.87
C CYS A 155 23.05 -9.55 -18.64
N HIS A 156 23.35 -8.36 -19.11
CA HIS A 156 24.61 -8.07 -19.84
C HIS A 156 25.83 -8.00 -18.92
N ALA A 157 25.61 -7.85 -17.60
CA ALA A 157 26.67 -7.83 -16.60
C ALA A 157 26.87 -9.21 -15.92
N TYR A 158 26.28 -10.28 -16.46
CA TYR A 158 26.41 -11.62 -15.93
C TYR A 158 27.86 -12.12 -15.95
N GLU A 159 28.32 -12.60 -14.81
CA GLU A 159 29.63 -13.21 -14.64
C GLU A 159 29.44 -14.59 -14.01
N LYS A 160 29.72 -15.64 -14.78
CA LYS A 160 29.60 -17.02 -14.29
C LYS A 160 30.56 -17.29 -13.15
N ILE A 161 30.10 -18.03 -12.12
CA ILE A 161 30.95 -18.59 -11.05
C ILE A 161 31.90 -19.66 -11.63
#